data_cff43524d754ac74004f7b4f9893b76e
#
_entry.id   cff43524d754ac74004f7b4f9893b76e
#
_cell.length_a   1.000
_cell.length_b   1.000
_cell.length_c   1.000
_cell.angle_alpha   90.00
_cell.angle_beta   90.00
_cell.angle_gamma   90.00
#
_symmetry.space_group_name_H-M   'P 1'
#
loop_
_entity.id
_entity.type
_entity.pdbx_description
1 polymer ?
#
loop_
_entity_poly.entity_id
_entity_poly.type
_entity_poly.pdbx_seq_one_letter_code
_entity_poly.pdbx_strand_id
1 'polypeptide(L)'
;MARHNLKEKKMKTFRSATTFAAIGAAAIFSNAAAAQSKPVDTTPSKHLEVIHHPDYDKTVFMPFVPAIKIKSGKILWLAGGTALPVYHDHPHKRDQLQKYMVNDLEQQVRQAMDGIRQTVEAAGGSMKDVVHLFIFRARPRMGDIGKASFVVNEYFKPYNHKPTTTNLAVLELGEPEQLVEIQAFAVID
;
A
#
# COMPACT_ATOMS: atom_id res chain seq x y z
N MET A 1 41.00 -40.44 51.12
CA MET A 1 40.89 -41.92 51.25
C MET A 1 39.49 -42.35 50.81
N ALA A 2 39.42 -43.50 50.10
CA ALA A 2 38.28 -44.32 49.62
C ALA A 2 37.58 -43.74 48.38
N ARG A 3 37.89 -44.19 47.21
CA ARG A 3 37.76 -45.42 46.40
C ARG A 3 36.33 -45.89 46.16
N HIS A 4 35.99 -45.79 44.84
CA HIS A 4 35.34 -46.84 43.99
C HIS A 4 33.89 -47.17 44.19
N ASN A 5 33.07 -47.04 43.12
CA ASN A 5 32.70 -48.25 42.33
C ASN A 5 31.98 -47.84 41.01
N LEU A 6 32.62 -48.25 39.91
CA LEU A 6 31.96 -48.39 38.60
C LEU A 6 30.98 -49.58 38.67
N LYS A 7 29.81 -49.37 38.11
CA LYS A 7 28.94 -50.51 37.65
C LYS A 7 28.58 -50.28 36.19
N GLU A 8 29.23 -51.05 35.34
CA GLU A 8 28.80 -51.32 33.97
C GLU A 8 27.38 -51.80 33.89
N LYS A 9 26.56 -51.24 33.04
CA LYS A 9 25.27 -51.78 32.65
C LYS A 9 25.25 -52.03 31.15
N LYS A 10 25.19 -53.33 30.83
CA LYS A 10 25.17 -53.93 29.50
C LYS A 10 24.13 -53.31 28.61
N MET A 11 24.55 -52.91 27.41
CA MET A 11 23.72 -52.56 26.27
C MET A 11 23.00 -53.81 25.73
N LYS A 12 21.70 -53.81 25.76
CA LYS A 12 20.87 -54.75 25.01
C LYS A 12 20.54 -54.13 23.65
N THR A 13 21.11 -54.72 22.61
CA THR A 13 20.75 -54.41 21.20
C THR A 13 19.34 -54.90 20.91
N PHE A 14 18.43 -53.99 20.69
CA PHE A 14 17.13 -54.30 20.07
C PHE A 14 17.23 -53.98 18.58
N ARG A 15 17.23 -55.03 17.75
CA ARG A 15 17.00 -54.94 16.32
C ARG A 15 15.47 -54.81 16.13
N SER A 16 15.01 -53.67 15.75
CA SER A 16 13.64 -53.47 15.24
C SER A 16 13.69 -53.29 13.75
N ALA A 17 13.02 -54.18 13.05
CA ALA A 17 12.83 -54.11 11.61
C ALA A 17 11.79 -53.00 11.31
N THR A 18 12.21 -51.92 10.67
CA THR A 18 11.31 -50.87 10.24
C THR A 18 10.88 -51.15 8.80
N THR A 19 9.65 -51.54 8.64
CA THR A 19 8.98 -51.66 7.35
C THR A 19 8.77 -50.25 6.78
N PHE A 20 9.41 -49.93 5.68
CA PHE A 20 9.15 -48.68 4.92
C PHE A 20 7.81 -48.79 4.20
N ALA A 21 6.79 -48.14 4.74
CA ALA A 21 5.57 -47.84 3.98
C ALA A 21 5.84 -46.59 3.11
N ALA A 22 5.91 -46.76 1.79
CA ALA A 22 5.98 -45.68 0.84
C ALA A 22 4.63 -44.93 0.83
N ILE A 23 4.56 -43.79 1.48
CA ILE A 23 3.44 -42.86 1.35
C ILE A 23 3.70 -42.04 0.10
N GLY A 24 2.95 -42.35 -0.98
CA GLY A 24 2.92 -41.55 -2.18
C GLY A 24 2.39 -40.16 -1.87
N ALA A 25 3.27 -39.15 -1.91
CA ALA A 25 2.86 -37.75 -1.86
C ALA A 25 2.17 -37.42 -3.19
N ALA A 26 0.85 -37.40 -3.20
CA ALA A 26 0.08 -36.78 -4.27
C ALA A 26 0.33 -35.27 -4.23
N ALA A 27 1.14 -34.76 -5.16
CA ALA A 27 1.31 -33.34 -5.38
C ALA A 27 -0.04 -32.74 -5.82
N ILE A 28 -0.72 -32.09 -4.90
CA ILE A 28 -1.88 -31.25 -5.22
C ILE A 28 -1.31 -30.00 -5.90
N PHE A 29 -1.23 -30.05 -7.23
CA PHE A 29 -1.06 -28.81 -8.00
C PHE A 29 -2.34 -27.99 -7.84
N SER A 30 -2.36 -27.08 -6.86
CA SER A 30 -3.36 -26.04 -6.85
C SER A 30 -3.09 -25.14 -8.05
N ASN A 31 -3.89 -25.29 -9.11
CA ASN A 31 -4.03 -24.30 -10.15
C ASN A 31 -4.60 -23.01 -9.48
N ALA A 32 -3.72 -22.20 -8.89
CA ALA A 32 -4.02 -20.80 -8.69
C ALA A 32 -4.09 -20.20 -10.10
N ALA A 33 -5.30 -20.19 -10.66
CA ALA A 33 -5.57 -19.41 -11.86
C ALA A 33 -5.12 -17.98 -11.54
N ALA A 34 -3.99 -17.56 -12.14
CA ALA A 34 -3.56 -16.19 -12.09
C ALA A 34 -4.73 -15.36 -12.61
N ALA A 35 -5.39 -14.63 -11.70
CA ALA A 35 -6.43 -13.70 -12.08
C ALA A 35 -5.79 -12.74 -13.07
N GLN A 36 -6.10 -12.90 -14.35
CA GLN A 36 -5.65 -11.98 -15.39
C GLN A 36 -6.23 -10.61 -15.00
N SER A 37 -5.35 -9.71 -14.56
CA SER A 37 -5.74 -8.33 -14.27
C SER A 37 -6.35 -7.76 -15.54
N LYS A 38 -7.58 -7.26 -15.44
CA LYS A 38 -8.21 -6.58 -16.58
C LYS A 38 -7.27 -5.47 -17.07
N PRO A 39 -7.15 -5.26 -18.38
CA PRO A 39 -6.37 -4.14 -18.90
C PRO A 39 -6.82 -2.85 -18.26
N VAL A 40 -5.85 -2.01 -17.85
CA VAL A 40 -6.15 -0.70 -17.27
C VAL A 40 -6.75 0.17 -18.35
N ASP A 41 -7.92 0.76 -18.07
CA ASP A 41 -8.54 1.73 -18.96
C ASP A 41 -7.79 3.06 -18.90
N THR A 42 -7.03 3.36 -19.93
CA THR A 42 -6.24 4.60 -20.07
C THR A 42 -7.03 5.76 -20.65
N THR A 43 -8.33 5.58 -20.96
CA THR A 43 -9.20 6.68 -21.43
C THR A 43 -9.27 7.74 -20.33
N PRO A 44 -9.04 9.02 -20.64
CA PRO A 44 -9.17 10.09 -19.65
C PRO A 44 -10.57 10.11 -19.02
N SER A 45 -10.63 10.56 -17.77
CA SER A 45 -11.93 10.71 -17.09
C SER A 45 -12.82 11.67 -17.87
N LYS A 46 -14.05 11.24 -18.16
CA LYS A 46 -15.05 12.07 -18.87
C LYS A 46 -15.45 13.32 -18.08
N HIS A 47 -15.25 13.29 -16.77
CA HIS A 47 -15.64 14.36 -15.85
C HIS A 47 -14.61 15.48 -15.74
N LEU A 48 -13.36 15.22 -16.15
CA LEU A 48 -12.23 16.08 -15.85
C LEU A 48 -11.64 16.71 -17.12
N GLU A 49 -11.12 17.91 -16.97
CA GLU A 49 -10.32 18.61 -17.96
C GLU A 49 -9.06 19.13 -17.27
N VAL A 50 -7.90 18.66 -17.72
CA VAL A 50 -6.61 19.14 -17.22
C VAL A 50 -6.29 20.48 -17.85
N ILE A 51 -5.94 21.46 -17.03
CA ILE A 51 -5.57 22.80 -17.45
C ILE A 51 -4.06 22.97 -17.30
N HIS A 52 -3.40 23.39 -18.36
CA HIS A 52 -1.99 23.75 -18.37
C HIS A 52 -1.82 25.24 -18.63
N HIS A 53 -0.70 25.81 -18.18
CA HIS A 53 -0.31 27.16 -18.52
C HIS A 53 0.23 27.22 -19.96
N PRO A 54 0.24 28.39 -20.60
CA PRO A 54 0.78 28.55 -21.97
C PRO A 54 2.25 28.16 -22.10
N ASP A 55 3.03 28.31 -21.04
CA ASP A 55 4.45 27.99 -20.94
C ASP A 55 4.73 26.55 -20.51
N TYR A 56 3.73 25.66 -20.57
CA TYR A 56 3.89 24.26 -20.19
C TYR A 56 4.91 23.53 -21.06
N ASP A 57 6.01 23.12 -20.45
CA ASP A 57 7.04 22.30 -21.06
C ASP A 57 6.83 20.83 -20.73
N LYS A 58 6.50 20.03 -21.75
CA LYS A 58 6.28 18.57 -21.62
C LYS A 58 7.54 17.78 -21.28
N THR A 59 8.73 18.37 -21.47
CA THR A 59 10.00 17.71 -21.13
C THR A 59 10.32 17.79 -19.65
N VAL A 60 9.68 18.71 -18.92
CA VAL A 60 9.81 18.82 -17.47
C VAL A 60 8.92 17.79 -16.77
N PHE A 61 9.53 16.94 -15.96
CA PHE A 61 8.74 16.00 -15.14
C PHE A 61 8.05 16.74 -14.01
N MET A 62 6.72 16.76 -14.06
CA MET A 62 5.86 17.24 -12.97
C MET A 62 5.02 16.07 -12.45
N PRO A 63 5.05 15.78 -11.13
CA PRO A 63 4.23 14.71 -10.54
C PRO A 63 2.76 15.09 -10.36
N PHE A 64 2.37 16.30 -10.72
CA PHE A 64 1.02 16.86 -10.61
C PHE A 64 0.71 17.73 -11.80
N VAL A 65 -0.56 18.12 -11.96
CA VAL A 65 -1.00 19.15 -12.91
C VAL A 65 -1.36 20.45 -12.19
N PRO A 66 -1.25 21.61 -12.84
CA PRO A 66 -1.54 22.91 -12.22
C PRO A 66 -2.99 23.06 -11.77
N ALA A 67 -3.93 22.58 -12.60
CA ALA A 67 -5.34 22.63 -12.28
C ALA A 67 -6.12 21.54 -13.00
N ILE A 68 -7.27 21.16 -12.41
CA ILE A 68 -8.28 20.30 -13.01
C ILE A 68 -9.63 21.03 -12.91
N LYS A 69 -10.31 21.15 -14.04
CA LYS A 69 -11.67 21.65 -14.11
C LYS A 69 -12.63 20.47 -14.13
N ILE A 70 -13.56 20.46 -13.19
CA ILE A 70 -14.65 19.49 -13.14
C ILE A 70 -15.74 19.93 -14.12
N LYS A 71 -16.07 19.08 -15.08
CA LYS A 71 -17.09 19.34 -16.11
C LYS A 71 -18.46 18.77 -15.77
N SER A 72 -18.45 17.63 -15.06
CA SER A 72 -19.67 16.88 -14.67
C SER A 72 -19.34 15.90 -13.55
N GLY A 73 -20.34 15.15 -13.10
CA GLY A 73 -20.18 14.11 -12.07
C GLY A 73 -20.42 14.61 -10.65
N LYS A 74 -20.21 13.73 -9.68
CA LYS A 74 -20.37 13.98 -8.26
C LYS A 74 -19.04 13.87 -7.56
N ILE A 75 -18.80 14.73 -6.58
CA ILE A 75 -17.59 14.68 -5.77
C ILE A 75 -17.68 13.51 -4.80
N LEU A 76 -16.68 12.63 -4.86
CA LEU A 76 -16.42 11.62 -3.87
C LEU A 76 -15.35 12.15 -2.91
N TRP A 77 -15.76 12.36 -1.67
CA TRP A 77 -14.90 12.84 -0.62
C TRP A 77 -14.39 11.67 0.21
N LEU A 78 -13.11 11.36 0.14
CA LEU A 78 -12.52 10.23 0.85
C LEU A 78 -12.04 10.66 2.24
N ALA A 79 -12.07 9.74 3.19
CA ALA A 79 -11.37 9.90 4.45
C ALA A 79 -9.85 9.90 4.24
N GLY A 80 -9.08 10.34 5.23
CA GLY A 80 -7.62 10.23 5.22
C GLY A 80 -7.19 8.77 5.15
N GLY A 81 -6.40 8.42 4.13
CA GLY A 81 -5.76 7.12 3.99
C GLY A 81 -4.46 7.08 4.78
N THR A 82 -4.29 6.07 5.59
CA THR A 82 -3.08 5.80 6.37
C THR A 82 -2.49 4.45 6.01
N ALA A 83 -1.43 4.04 6.69
CA ALA A 83 -0.88 2.70 6.53
C ALA A 83 -1.77 1.59 7.11
N LEU A 84 -2.76 1.93 7.93
CA LEU A 84 -3.72 0.97 8.45
C LEU A 84 -4.69 0.52 7.35
N PRO A 85 -5.22 -0.72 7.41
CA PRO A 85 -6.34 -1.12 6.57
C PRO A 85 -7.50 -0.14 6.68
N VAL A 86 -8.31 0.00 5.61
CA VAL A 86 -9.48 0.91 5.63
C VAL A 86 -10.42 0.61 6.79
N TYR A 87 -10.61 -0.68 7.10
CA TYR A 87 -11.38 -1.12 8.26
C TYR A 87 -10.45 -1.70 9.31
N HIS A 88 -10.39 -1.10 10.48
CA HIS A 88 -9.58 -1.51 11.61
C HIS A 88 -10.25 -1.10 12.93
N ASP A 89 -9.78 -1.67 14.04
CA ASP A 89 -10.35 -1.40 15.37
C ASP A 89 -10.02 0.01 15.90
N HIS A 90 -10.96 0.59 16.63
CA HIS A 90 -10.76 1.79 17.42
C HIS A 90 -11.14 1.54 18.88
N PRO A 91 -10.34 2.00 19.87
CA PRO A 91 -9.02 2.62 19.70
C PRO A 91 -8.01 1.67 19.05
N HIS A 92 -7.01 2.23 18.38
CA HIS A 92 -6.00 1.44 17.67
C HIS A 92 -5.29 0.48 18.61
N LYS A 93 -5.12 -0.77 18.16
CA LYS A 93 -4.37 -1.79 18.90
C LYS A 93 -2.88 -1.68 18.58
N ARG A 94 -2.04 -1.82 19.61
CA ARG A 94 -0.59 -1.66 19.49
C ARG A 94 0.04 -2.63 18.49
N ASP A 95 -0.44 -3.86 18.44
CA ASP A 95 0.02 -4.88 17.49
C ASP A 95 -0.32 -4.52 16.03
N GLN A 96 -1.47 -3.90 15.78
CA GLN A 96 -1.83 -3.40 14.45
C GLN A 96 -0.93 -2.22 14.04
N LEU A 97 -0.67 -1.27 14.94
CA LEU A 97 0.23 -0.16 14.66
C LEU A 97 1.64 -0.67 14.30
N GLN A 98 2.18 -1.59 15.09
CA GLN A 98 3.50 -2.19 14.83
C GLN A 98 3.56 -2.96 13.52
N LYS A 99 2.47 -3.61 13.14
CA LYS A 99 2.40 -4.41 11.91
C LYS A 99 2.33 -3.53 10.65
N TYR A 100 1.56 -2.47 10.67
CA TYR A 100 1.23 -1.68 9.49
C TYR A 100 2.01 -0.37 9.41
N MET A 101 2.24 0.30 10.54
CA MET A 101 2.96 1.57 10.58
C MET A 101 4.46 1.37 10.81
N VAL A 102 5.11 0.64 9.92
CA VAL A 102 6.56 0.46 9.96
C VAL A 102 7.27 1.79 9.69
N ASN A 103 8.50 1.96 10.18
CA ASN A 103 9.28 3.19 10.00
C ASN A 103 9.87 3.28 8.57
N ASP A 104 9.00 3.16 7.57
CA ASP A 104 9.30 3.26 6.15
C ASP A 104 8.23 4.11 5.47
N LEU A 105 8.60 5.31 5.05
CA LEU A 105 7.68 6.26 4.43
C LEU A 105 7.08 5.72 3.13
N GLU A 106 7.90 5.10 2.27
CA GLU A 106 7.43 4.59 0.98
C GLU A 106 6.41 3.48 1.18
N GLN A 107 6.66 2.59 2.14
CA GLN A 107 5.70 1.53 2.48
C GLN A 107 4.39 2.12 3.04
N GLN A 108 4.46 3.09 3.94
CA GLN A 108 3.25 3.73 4.45
C GLN A 108 2.47 4.48 3.37
N VAL A 109 3.16 5.15 2.42
CA VAL A 109 2.52 5.78 1.27
C VAL A 109 1.82 4.74 0.38
N ARG A 110 2.45 3.60 0.10
CA ARG A 110 1.82 2.51 -0.69
C ARG A 110 0.55 2.01 -0.03
N GLN A 111 0.60 1.73 1.26
CA GLN A 111 -0.57 1.25 2.02
C GLN A 111 -1.71 2.28 2.01
N ALA A 112 -1.41 3.56 2.23
CA ALA A 112 -2.39 4.64 2.14
C ALA A 112 -3.02 4.74 0.73
N MET A 113 -2.21 4.70 -0.31
CA MET A 113 -2.67 4.76 -1.70
C MET A 113 -3.47 3.52 -2.11
N ASP A 114 -3.13 2.34 -1.60
CA ASP A 114 -3.93 1.12 -1.81
C ASP A 114 -5.33 1.26 -1.20
N GLY A 115 -5.44 1.80 0.01
CA GLY A 115 -6.73 2.09 0.64
C GLY A 115 -7.57 3.10 -0.16
N ILE A 116 -6.93 4.17 -0.65
CA ILE A 116 -7.58 5.17 -1.52
C ILE A 116 -8.08 4.51 -2.80
N ARG A 117 -7.23 3.74 -3.48
CA ARG A 117 -7.60 3.04 -4.72
C ARG A 117 -8.80 2.13 -4.50
N GLN A 118 -8.77 1.28 -3.47
CA GLN A 118 -9.88 0.38 -3.12
C GLN A 118 -11.19 1.13 -2.87
N THR A 119 -11.12 2.27 -2.19
CA THR A 119 -12.29 3.09 -1.89
C THR A 119 -12.88 3.72 -3.14
N VAL A 120 -12.04 4.26 -4.03
CA VAL A 120 -12.48 4.83 -5.32
C VAL A 120 -13.10 3.75 -6.21
N GLU A 121 -12.47 2.58 -6.28
CA GLU A 121 -12.98 1.43 -7.04
C GLU A 121 -14.32 0.91 -6.48
N ALA A 122 -14.48 0.86 -5.16
CA ALA A 122 -15.74 0.49 -4.51
C ALA A 122 -16.89 1.47 -4.81
N ALA A 123 -16.55 2.74 -5.05
CA ALA A 123 -17.51 3.76 -5.47
C ALA A 123 -17.80 3.77 -6.99
N GLY A 124 -17.22 2.83 -7.76
CA GLY A 124 -17.42 2.71 -9.21
C GLY A 124 -16.48 3.58 -10.05
N GLY A 125 -15.50 4.25 -9.42
CA GLY A 125 -14.48 5.04 -10.10
C GLY A 125 -13.17 4.29 -10.29
N SER A 126 -12.13 5.02 -10.65
CA SER A 126 -10.76 4.54 -10.75
C SER A 126 -9.77 5.67 -10.46
N MET A 127 -8.47 5.38 -10.40
CA MET A 127 -7.47 6.41 -10.09
C MET A 127 -7.45 7.58 -11.10
N LYS A 128 -7.92 7.40 -12.33
CA LYS A 128 -8.08 8.49 -13.31
C LYS A 128 -9.12 9.54 -12.93
N ASP A 129 -10.01 9.21 -11.98
CA ASP A 129 -11.08 10.09 -11.51
C ASP A 129 -10.68 10.92 -10.29
N VAL A 130 -9.48 10.67 -9.74
CA VAL A 130 -8.94 11.43 -8.61
C VAL A 130 -8.54 12.82 -9.08
N VAL A 131 -9.06 13.84 -8.42
CA VAL A 131 -8.85 15.26 -8.76
C VAL A 131 -7.73 15.87 -7.94
N HIS A 132 -7.70 15.57 -6.64
CA HIS A 132 -6.78 16.21 -5.71
C HIS A 132 -6.33 15.27 -4.60
N LEU A 133 -5.07 15.47 -4.18
CA LEU A 133 -4.51 14.84 -2.99
C LEU A 133 -3.95 15.90 -2.04
N PHE A 134 -4.33 15.83 -0.77
CA PHE A 134 -3.55 16.36 0.33
C PHE A 134 -2.65 15.28 0.89
N ILE A 135 -1.34 15.56 0.96
CA ILE A 135 -0.34 14.63 1.48
C ILE A 135 0.29 15.25 2.71
N PHE A 136 -0.14 14.79 3.90
CA PHE A 136 0.38 15.22 5.18
C PHE A 136 1.52 14.28 5.58
N ARG A 137 2.70 14.83 5.88
CA ARG A 137 3.88 14.07 6.31
C ARG A 137 4.30 14.52 7.69
N ALA A 138 4.33 13.57 8.63
CA ALA A 138 4.83 13.83 9.96
C ALA A 138 6.37 13.84 9.97
N ARG A 139 6.95 14.63 10.86
CA ARG A 139 8.40 14.67 11.08
C ARG A 139 9.18 14.86 9.78
N PRO A 140 8.95 15.96 9.07
CA PRO A 140 9.48 16.17 7.73
C PRO A 140 11.01 16.14 7.75
N ARG A 141 11.58 15.40 6.77
CA ARG A 141 13.01 15.35 6.50
C ARG A 141 13.25 15.78 5.06
N MET A 142 14.46 16.28 4.80
CA MET A 142 14.86 16.60 3.42
C MET A 142 14.77 15.34 2.54
N GLY A 143 14.12 15.46 1.38
CA GLY A 143 13.93 14.36 0.43
C GLY A 143 12.67 13.52 0.65
N ASP A 144 12.01 13.60 1.79
CA ASP A 144 10.79 12.83 2.05
C ASP A 144 9.64 13.20 1.09
N ILE A 145 9.56 14.46 0.67
CA ILE A 145 8.56 14.89 -0.32
C ILE A 145 8.78 14.20 -1.67
N GLY A 146 10.03 14.09 -2.11
CA GLY A 146 10.37 13.41 -3.36
C GLY A 146 9.98 11.94 -3.32
N LYS A 147 10.32 11.24 -2.25
CA LYS A 147 9.96 9.81 -2.05
C LYS A 147 8.45 9.60 -2.06
N ALA A 148 7.72 10.36 -1.27
CA ALA A 148 6.26 10.25 -1.23
C ALA A 148 5.63 10.53 -2.60
N SER A 149 6.04 11.61 -3.27
CA SER A 149 5.52 11.99 -4.58
C SER A 149 5.83 10.95 -5.65
N PHE A 150 7.00 10.32 -5.60
CA PHE A 150 7.37 9.28 -6.55
C PHE A 150 6.45 8.06 -6.43
N VAL A 151 6.26 7.56 -5.21
CA VAL A 151 5.35 6.43 -4.95
C VAL A 151 3.92 6.77 -5.34
N VAL A 152 3.42 7.94 -4.96
CA VAL A 152 2.07 8.38 -5.35
C VAL A 152 1.90 8.37 -6.86
N ASN A 153 2.89 8.87 -7.61
CA ASN A 153 2.82 8.93 -9.07
C ASN A 153 2.73 7.53 -9.74
N GLU A 154 3.27 6.48 -9.11
CA GLU A 154 3.15 5.10 -9.62
C GLU A 154 1.68 4.65 -9.73
N TYR A 155 0.80 5.11 -8.84
CA TYR A 155 -0.62 4.77 -8.86
C TYR A 155 -1.41 5.44 -10.00
N PHE A 156 -0.91 6.57 -10.50
CA PHE A 156 -1.55 7.33 -11.58
C PHE A 156 -0.97 7.05 -12.97
N LYS A 157 0.30 6.62 -13.00
CA LYS A 157 1.00 6.31 -14.26
C LYS A 157 0.25 5.35 -15.19
N PRO A 158 -0.35 4.24 -14.70
CA PRO A 158 -1.09 3.31 -15.55
C PRO A 158 -2.28 3.97 -16.28
N TYR A 159 -2.85 5.03 -15.72
CA TYR A 159 -4.00 5.74 -16.27
C TYR A 159 -3.61 6.95 -17.12
N ASN A 160 -2.32 7.20 -17.30
CA ASN A 160 -1.81 8.43 -17.91
C ASN A 160 -2.45 9.69 -17.30
N HIS A 161 -2.65 9.67 -15.98
CA HIS A 161 -3.31 10.73 -15.21
C HIS A 161 -2.35 11.30 -14.16
N LYS A 162 -2.58 12.56 -13.79
CA LYS A 162 -1.91 13.22 -12.67
C LYS A 162 -2.93 14.11 -11.97
N PRO A 163 -3.20 13.91 -10.69
CA PRO A 163 -4.05 14.82 -9.91
C PRO A 163 -3.31 16.14 -9.61
N THR A 164 -4.05 17.12 -9.14
CA THR A 164 -3.44 18.21 -8.38
C THR A 164 -2.99 17.69 -7.02
N THR A 165 -1.94 18.27 -6.44
CA THR A 165 -1.46 17.84 -5.12
C THR A 165 -1.08 19.01 -4.24
N THR A 166 -1.32 18.88 -2.92
CA THR A 166 -0.78 19.77 -1.90
C THR A 166 -0.02 18.93 -0.88
N ASN A 167 1.28 19.20 -0.75
CA ASN A 167 2.13 18.52 0.22
C ASN A 167 2.35 19.41 1.45
N LEU A 168 2.09 18.88 2.62
CA LEU A 168 2.25 19.57 3.89
C LEU A 168 3.18 18.77 4.81
N ALA A 169 3.99 19.51 5.53
CA ALA A 169 4.76 18.99 6.66
C ALA A 169 4.02 19.37 7.94
N VAL A 170 3.72 18.37 8.76
CA VAL A 170 3.06 18.54 10.06
C VAL A 170 3.96 18.02 11.18
N LEU A 171 3.76 18.51 12.38
CA LEU A 171 4.57 18.10 13.52
C LEU A 171 4.35 16.63 13.85
N GLU A 172 3.10 16.21 13.89
CA GLU A 172 2.68 14.82 14.16
C GLU A 172 1.34 14.53 13.49
N LEU A 173 1.01 13.27 13.40
CA LEU A 173 -0.28 12.72 12.92
C LEU A 173 -0.94 11.97 14.08
N GLY A 174 -2.03 11.24 13.78
CA GLY A 174 -2.84 10.57 14.80
C GLY A 174 -2.10 9.57 15.68
N GLU A 175 -1.05 8.93 15.15
CA GLU A 175 -0.24 7.97 15.88
C GLU A 175 1.26 8.29 15.77
N PRO A 176 2.05 7.99 16.82
CA PRO A 176 3.49 8.28 16.83
C PRO A 176 4.29 7.60 15.71
N GLU A 177 3.84 6.45 15.24
CA GLU A 177 4.43 5.68 14.17
C GLU A 177 3.98 6.13 12.78
N GLN A 178 2.95 6.95 12.70
CA GLN A 178 2.38 7.42 11.43
C GLN A 178 3.29 8.46 10.78
N LEU A 179 3.79 8.18 9.60
CA LEU A 179 4.68 9.05 8.84
C LEU A 179 3.94 9.86 7.77
N VAL A 180 2.78 9.37 7.32
CA VAL A 180 1.98 9.98 6.26
C VAL A 180 0.50 9.74 6.47
N GLU A 181 -0.31 10.71 6.04
CA GLU A 181 -1.73 10.59 5.79
C GLU A 181 -2.04 11.25 4.47
N ILE A 182 -2.88 10.61 3.64
CA ILE A 182 -3.23 11.12 2.32
C ILE A 182 -4.75 11.19 2.22
N GLN A 183 -5.27 12.40 2.01
CA GLN A 183 -6.68 12.59 1.70
C GLN A 183 -6.86 12.80 0.20
N ALA A 184 -7.83 12.11 -0.38
CA ALA A 184 -8.14 12.20 -1.80
C ALA A 184 -9.54 12.74 -2.06
N PHE A 185 -9.70 13.36 -3.22
CA PHE A 185 -10.96 13.77 -3.79
C PHE A 185 -11.05 13.21 -5.21
N ALA A 186 -12.16 12.58 -5.53
CA ALA A 186 -12.41 12.07 -6.87
C ALA A 186 -13.75 12.60 -7.40
N VAL A 187 -13.97 12.49 -8.71
CA VAL A 187 -15.23 12.82 -9.35
C VAL A 187 -15.71 11.64 -10.17
N ILE A 188 -16.87 11.13 -9.82
CA ILE A 188 -17.49 9.94 -10.39
C ILE A 188 -18.90 10.23 -10.89
N ASP A 189 -19.58 9.25 -11.46
CA ASP A 189 -20.98 9.36 -11.94
C ASP A 189 -22.02 9.67 -10.84
#